data_64f388de7a8232b849a00b7eb80bdaf1
#
_entry.id   64f388de7a8232b849a00b7eb80bdaf1
#
_cell.length_a   1.000
_cell.length_b   1.000
_cell.length_c   1.000
_cell.angle_alpha   90.00
_cell.angle_beta   90.00
_cell.angle_gamma   90.00
#
_symmetry.space_group_name_H-M   'P 1'
#
loop_
_entity.id
_entity.type
_entity.pdbx_description
1 polymer ?
#
loop_
_entity_poly.entity_id
_entity_poly.type
_entity_poly.pdbx_seq_one_letter_code
_entity_poly.pdbx_strand_id
1 'polypeptide(L)'
;YKRQAMDTHAFKRSLHHSERYNRRGFGRAEEVAESLEQAYQSGLIGTIRDNGYRLTHGRLTVRLAEAFGFCWGVERAVAMAYETRRHYPKERLWITNEIIHNPSVNDHLREMDVQFIPVEQGVKDFSGVTSGDVVILPAFGATVQEMQLLNERGCHIVDTTCPWVSKVWNTVEKHKKHTFTSVIHGKVTVSYTHLRAHETSLHL
;
A
#
# COMPACT_ATOMS: atom_id res chain seq x y z
N TYR A 1 1.73 -16.03 -31.18
CA TYR A 1 0.69 -15.07 -30.81
C TYR A 1 1.37 -13.85 -30.18
N LYS A 2 1.47 -12.73 -30.93
CA LYS A 2 1.87 -11.44 -30.39
C LYS A 2 0.74 -10.99 -29.44
N ARG A 3 0.94 -11.04 -28.12
CA ARG A 3 0.08 -10.35 -27.18
C ARG A 3 0.10 -8.87 -27.59
N GLN A 4 -1.04 -8.34 -28.01
CA GLN A 4 -1.20 -6.90 -28.22
C GLN A 4 -0.77 -6.21 -26.93
N ALA A 5 0.17 -5.29 -27.02
CA ALA A 5 0.60 -4.52 -25.87
C ALA A 5 -0.62 -3.74 -25.36
N MET A 6 -1.01 -4.04 -24.12
CA MET A 6 -2.18 -3.42 -23.48
C MET A 6 -1.97 -1.90 -23.41
N ASP A 7 -2.96 -1.13 -23.83
CA ASP A 7 -2.99 0.31 -23.57
C ASP A 7 -3.25 0.55 -22.06
N THR A 8 -2.17 0.69 -21.32
CA THR A 8 -2.19 0.90 -19.88
C THR A 8 -2.93 2.18 -19.47
N HIS A 9 -2.96 3.20 -20.34
CA HIS A 9 -3.70 4.44 -20.11
C HIS A 9 -5.20 4.25 -20.25
N ALA A 10 -5.64 3.55 -21.29
CA ALA A 10 -7.05 3.23 -21.50
C ALA A 10 -7.57 2.35 -20.35
N PHE A 11 -6.81 1.32 -19.96
CA PHE A 11 -7.15 0.45 -18.82
C PHE A 11 -7.28 1.23 -17.52
N LYS A 12 -6.30 2.06 -17.17
CA LYS A 12 -6.36 2.86 -15.94
C LYS A 12 -7.56 3.80 -15.93
N ARG A 13 -7.86 4.46 -17.04
CA ARG A 13 -9.07 5.31 -17.14
C ARG A 13 -10.35 4.51 -16.92
N SER A 14 -10.50 3.36 -17.57
CA SER A 14 -11.64 2.46 -17.38
C SER A 14 -11.77 2.02 -15.92
N LEU A 15 -10.65 1.62 -15.29
CA LEU A 15 -10.63 1.21 -13.89
C LEU A 15 -11.11 2.33 -12.96
N HIS A 16 -10.64 3.57 -13.18
CA HIS A 16 -11.04 4.73 -12.37
C HIS A 16 -12.54 5.09 -12.47
N HIS A 17 -13.23 4.66 -13.51
CA HIS A 17 -14.69 4.82 -13.67
C HIS A 17 -15.49 3.60 -13.17
N SER A 18 -14.81 2.56 -12.75
CA SER A 18 -15.45 1.36 -12.21
C SER A 18 -15.95 1.58 -10.78
N GLU A 19 -17.20 1.22 -10.51
CA GLU A 19 -17.76 1.22 -9.15
C GLU A 19 -17.04 0.26 -8.20
N ARG A 20 -16.32 -0.73 -8.76
CA ARG A 20 -15.52 -1.70 -8.00
C ARG A 20 -14.10 -1.23 -7.71
N TYR A 21 -13.74 0.00 -8.07
CA TYR A 21 -12.41 0.56 -7.79
C TYR A 21 -12.52 1.79 -6.89
N ASN A 22 -11.97 1.69 -5.68
CA ASN A 22 -11.94 2.77 -4.71
C ASN A 22 -10.51 3.20 -4.41
N ARG A 23 -10.24 4.48 -4.59
CA ARG A 23 -8.96 5.12 -4.23
C ARG A 23 -9.15 6.30 -3.27
N ARG A 24 -10.40 6.63 -2.92
CA ARG A 24 -10.71 7.83 -2.13
C ARG A 24 -10.93 7.53 -0.65
N GLY A 25 -11.05 6.24 -0.28
CA GLY A 25 -11.53 5.80 1.02
C GLY A 25 -13.05 5.75 1.07
N PHE A 26 -13.59 5.47 2.23
CA PHE A 26 -15.02 5.26 2.43
C PHE A 26 -15.67 6.36 3.27
N GLY A 27 -14.91 7.39 3.65
CA GLY A 27 -15.39 8.48 4.50
C GLY A 27 -15.68 8.06 5.94
N ARG A 28 -15.01 6.99 6.41
CA ARG A 28 -15.19 6.43 7.76
C ARG A 28 -13.97 6.68 8.65
N ALA A 29 -13.18 7.69 8.34
CA ALA A 29 -11.95 8.00 9.07
C ALA A 29 -12.19 8.22 10.58
N GLU A 30 -13.29 8.89 10.95
CA GLU A 30 -13.66 9.12 12.34
C GLU A 30 -14.03 7.81 13.06
N GLU A 31 -14.69 6.86 12.36
CA GLU A 31 -15.08 5.57 12.94
C GLU A 31 -13.88 4.66 13.24
N VAL A 32 -12.77 4.85 12.56
CA VAL A 32 -11.55 4.05 12.73
C VAL A 32 -10.47 4.77 13.54
N ALA A 33 -10.63 6.05 13.80
CA ALA A 33 -9.63 6.88 14.49
C ALA A 33 -9.26 6.31 15.88
N GLU A 34 -10.25 5.96 16.68
CA GLU A 34 -10.04 5.37 18.01
C GLU A 34 -9.29 4.03 17.92
N SER A 35 -9.68 3.16 16.98
CA SER A 35 -9.01 1.87 16.78
C SER A 35 -7.56 2.02 16.34
N LEU A 36 -7.29 3.00 15.48
CA LEU A 36 -5.93 3.34 15.03
C LEU A 36 -5.10 3.91 16.19
N GLU A 37 -5.70 4.78 16.99
CA GLU A 37 -5.04 5.36 18.15
C GLU A 37 -4.65 4.27 19.14
N GLN A 38 -5.57 3.39 19.51
CA GLN A 38 -5.32 2.26 20.41
C GLN A 38 -4.25 1.30 19.88
N ALA A 39 -4.27 1.00 18.57
CA ALA A 39 -3.32 0.07 17.95
C ALA A 39 -1.88 0.61 17.90
N TYR A 40 -1.71 1.94 17.80
CA TYR A 40 -0.39 2.55 17.55
C TYR A 40 0.06 3.52 18.64
N GLN A 41 -0.70 3.69 19.73
CA GLN A 41 -0.24 4.45 20.88
C GLN A 41 0.75 3.65 21.73
N SER A 42 1.78 4.34 22.20
CA SER A 42 2.73 3.84 23.18
C SER A 42 2.75 4.75 24.41
N GLY A 43 2.41 4.20 25.58
CA GLY A 43 2.51 4.95 26.85
C GLY A 43 3.91 5.48 27.11
N LEU A 44 4.95 4.74 26.71
CA LEU A 44 6.35 5.21 26.82
C LEU A 44 6.60 6.45 25.95
N ILE A 45 6.09 6.45 24.71
CA ILE A 45 6.22 7.60 23.82
C ILE A 45 5.46 8.81 24.37
N GLY A 46 4.26 8.60 24.91
CA GLY A 46 3.50 9.63 25.62
C GLY A 46 4.33 10.25 26.75
N THR A 47 4.87 9.43 27.64
CA THR A 47 5.75 9.87 28.73
C THR A 47 6.95 10.68 28.24
N ILE A 48 7.60 10.26 27.16
CA ILE A 48 8.77 10.97 26.59
C ILE A 48 8.35 12.34 26.03
N ARG A 49 7.18 12.43 25.35
CA ARG A 49 6.64 13.69 24.84
C ARG A 49 6.33 14.68 25.97
N ASP A 50 5.65 14.21 27.02
CA ASP A 50 5.28 15.03 28.19
C ASP A 50 6.52 15.56 28.94
N ASN A 51 7.64 14.82 28.87
CA ASN A 51 8.94 15.22 29.42
C ASN A 51 9.82 15.99 28.42
N GLY A 52 9.23 16.70 27.46
CA GLY A 52 9.97 17.52 26.49
C GLY A 52 10.86 16.68 25.55
N TYR A 53 10.31 15.58 25.07
CA TYR A 53 10.97 14.64 24.13
C TYR A 53 12.27 14.03 24.70
N ARG A 54 12.35 13.89 26.03
CA ARG A 54 13.53 13.37 26.71
C ARG A 54 13.13 12.43 27.85
N LEU A 55 13.82 11.29 27.94
CA LEU A 55 13.73 10.37 29.07
C LEU A 55 15.13 10.03 29.56
N THR A 56 15.38 10.21 30.86
CA THR A 56 16.65 9.84 31.50
C THR A 56 16.40 8.74 32.54
N HIS A 57 17.17 7.66 32.42
CA HIS A 57 17.18 6.58 33.41
C HIS A 57 18.62 6.23 33.75
N GLY A 58 19.03 6.48 34.98
CA GLY A 58 20.40 6.33 35.40
C GLY A 58 21.39 7.17 34.56
N ARG A 59 22.30 6.51 33.89
CA ARG A 59 23.31 7.16 33.01
C ARG A 59 22.87 7.28 31.55
N LEU A 60 21.71 6.71 31.20
CA LEU A 60 21.20 6.72 29.85
C LEU A 60 20.17 7.86 29.67
N THR A 61 20.35 8.64 28.62
CA THR A 61 19.35 9.62 28.18
C THR A 61 18.93 9.31 26.75
N VAL A 62 17.63 9.07 26.58
CA VAL A 62 16.97 8.90 25.29
C VAL A 62 16.34 10.24 24.90
N ARG A 63 16.58 10.67 23.67
CA ARG A 63 15.89 11.82 23.08
C ARG A 63 15.07 11.36 21.89
N LEU A 64 13.81 11.71 21.87
CA LEU A 64 12.90 11.46 20.76
C LEU A 64 12.94 12.65 19.80
N ALA A 65 12.91 12.40 18.51
CA ALA A 65 12.72 13.46 17.52
C ALA A 65 11.33 14.09 17.72
N GLU A 66 11.19 15.39 17.46
CA GLU A 66 9.90 16.08 17.57
C GLU A 66 8.93 15.62 16.48
N ALA A 67 9.45 15.35 15.28
CA ALA A 67 8.69 14.79 14.16
C ALA A 67 9.09 13.33 13.93
N PHE A 68 8.19 12.41 14.22
CA PHE A 68 8.37 10.98 14.05
C PHE A 68 7.02 10.30 13.83
N GLY A 69 7.04 9.03 13.40
CA GLY A 69 5.86 8.23 13.14
C GLY A 69 5.68 7.96 11.65
N PHE A 70 4.46 7.67 11.27
CA PHE A 70 4.12 7.43 9.88
C PHE A 70 4.10 8.74 9.10
N CYS A 71 4.52 8.70 7.84
CA CYS A 71 4.25 9.80 6.94
C CYS A 71 2.76 9.78 6.53
N TRP A 72 2.24 10.93 6.09
CA TRP A 72 0.84 11.05 5.66
C TRP A 72 0.38 9.96 4.67
N GLY A 73 1.26 9.54 3.74
CA GLY A 73 0.93 8.49 2.77
C GLY A 73 0.74 7.11 3.40
N VAL A 74 1.51 6.81 4.45
CA VAL A 74 1.39 5.57 5.23
C VAL A 74 0.14 5.64 6.12
N GLU A 75 -0.06 6.74 6.84
CA GLU A 75 -1.26 6.93 7.67
C GLU A 75 -2.53 6.75 6.85
N ARG A 76 -2.58 7.37 5.67
CA ARG A 76 -3.70 7.23 4.74
C ARG A 76 -3.91 5.78 4.31
N ALA A 77 -2.84 5.05 3.97
CA ALA A 77 -2.96 3.66 3.51
C ALA A 77 -3.48 2.75 4.62
N VAL A 78 -2.96 2.89 5.83
CA VAL A 78 -3.39 2.13 7.00
C VAL A 78 -4.84 2.46 7.35
N ALA A 79 -5.20 3.75 7.43
CA ALA A 79 -6.57 4.18 7.71
C ALA A 79 -7.56 3.61 6.69
N MET A 80 -7.23 3.67 5.39
CA MET A 80 -8.09 3.09 4.34
C MET A 80 -8.26 1.58 4.48
N ALA A 81 -7.24 0.84 4.95
CA ALA A 81 -7.38 -0.59 5.19
C ALA A 81 -8.36 -0.87 6.34
N TYR A 82 -8.31 -0.10 7.44
CA TYR A 82 -9.26 -0.19 8.54
C TYR A 82 -10.67 0.21 8.09
N GLU A 83 -10.82 1.31 7.34
CA GLU A 83 -12.09 1.71 6.73
C GLU A 83 -12.65 0.60 5.84
N THR A 84 -11.80 -0.12 5.10
CA THR A 84 -12.20 -1.21 4.22
C THR A 84 -12.87 -2.33 5.01
N ARG A 85 -12.30 -2.76 6.14
CA ARG A 85 -12.93 -3.78 6.98
C ARG A 85 -14.26 -3.29 7.58
N ARG A 86 -14.35 -2.02 7.95
CA ARG A 86 -15.60 -1.43 8.44
C ARG A 86 -16.68 -1.32 7.35
N HIS A 87 -16.27 -1.06 6.11
CA HIS A 87 -17.18 -0.94 4.98
C HIS A 87 -17.65 -2.32 4.47
N TYR A 88 -16.77 -3.30 4.49
CA TYR A 88 -17.00 -4.68 4.08
C TYR A 88 -16.87 -5.65 5.26
N PRO A 89 -17.85 -5.69 6.20
CA PRO A 89 -17.68 -6.43 7.45
C PRO A 89 -17.77 -7.95 7.29
N LYS A 90 -18.35 -8.46 6.20
CA LYS A 90 -18.61 -9.89 5.95
C LYS A 90 -17.83 -10.46 4.77
N GLU A 91 -17.34 -9.61 3.90
CA GLU A 91 -16.63 -9.99 2.69
C GLU A 91 -15.22 -10.48 3.02
N ARG A 92 -14.69 -11.37 2.19
CA ARG A 92 -13.29 -11.77 2.29
C ARG A 92 -12.40 -10.63 1.83
N LEU A 93 -11.50 -10.22 2.71
CA LEU A 93 -10.52 -9.20 2.42
C LEU A 93 -9.16 -9.83 2.15
N TRP A 94 -8.57 -9.40 1.06
CA TRP A 94 -7.22 -9.77 0.66
C TRP A 94 -6.34 -8.54 0.56
N ILE A 95 -5.04 -8.72 0.74
CA ILE A 95 -4.04 -7.71 0.40
C ILE A 95 -2.95 -8.33 -0.47
N THR A 96 -2.54 -7.62 -1.52
CA THR A 96 -1.62 -8.17 -2.52
C THR A 96 -0.17 -8.25 -2.05
N ASN A 97 0.19 -7.59 -0.97
CA ASN A 97 1.50 -7.62 -0.30
C ASN A 97 1.35 -6.95 1.08
N GLU A 98 2.41 -6.89 1.88
CA GLU A 98 2.45 -6.03 3.07
C GLU A 98 1.96 -4.63 2.74
N ILE A 99 1.09 -4.06 3.58
CA ILE A 99 0.58 -2.69 3.36
C ILE A 99 1.71 -1.67 3.42
N ILE A 100 2.62 -1.90 4.35
CA ILE A 100 3.93 -1.24 4.52
C ILE A 100 4.89 -2.26 5.11
N HIS A 101 6.21 -1.98 5.04
CA HIS A 101 7.23 -2.83 5.66
C HIS A 101 7.29 -2.62 7.18
N ASN A 102 6.21 -2.95 7.88
CA ASN A 102 6.10 -2.89 9.33
C ASN A 102 5.31 -4.12 9.82
N PRO A 103 5.98 -5.08 10.50
CA PRO A 103 5.34 -6.31 10.98
C PRO A 103 4.13 -6.05 11.85
N SER A 104 4.22 -5.14 12.82
CA SER A 104 3.12 -4.83 13.74
C SER A 104 1.86 -4.35 13.01
N VAL A 105 2.02 -3.51 11.98
CA VAL A 105 0.89 -3.06 11.15
C VAL A 105 0.27 -4.21 10.38
N ASN A 106 1.10 -5.08 9.80
CA ASN A 106 0.61 -6.22 9.04
C ASN A 106 -0.05 -7.27 9.94
N ASP A 107 0.42 -7.44 11.19
CA ASP A 107 -0.19 -8.34 12.17
C ASP A 107 -1.58 -7.84 12.59
N HIS A 108 -1.76 -6.54 12.85
CA HIS A 108 -3.07 -5.97 13.09
C HIS A 108 -4.04 -6.17 11.91
N LEU A 109 -3.56 -6.11 10.66
CA LEU A 109 -4.42 -6.44 9.52
C LEU A 109 -4.84 -7.92 9.53
N ARG A 110 -3.95 -8.84 9.92
CA ARG A 110 -4.29 -10.27 10.09
C ARG A 110 -5.33 -10.48 11.19
N GLU A 111 -5.19 -9.78 12.31
CA GLU A 111 -6.19 -9.79 13.42
C GLU A 111 -7.56 -9.29 12.96
N MET A 112 -7.62 -8.41 11.96
CA MET A 112 -8.85 -7.96 11.32
C MET A 112 -9.33 -8.91 10.21
N ASP A 113 -8.80 -10.13 10.12
CA ASP A 113 -9.15 -11.12 9.10
C ASP A 113 -8.86 -10.64 7.66
N VAL A 114 -7.78 -9.89 7.47
CA VAL A 114 -7.25 -9.58 6.14
C VAL A 114 -6.25 -10.65 5.73
N GLN A 115 -6.54 -11.34 4.64
CA GLN A 115 -5.70 -12.41 4.12
C GLN A 115 -4.62 -11.83 3.21
N PHE A 116 -3.39 -12.33 3.35
CA PHE A 116 -2.28 -11.92 2.51
C PHE A 116 -2.15 -12.88 1.33
N ILE A 117 -2.05 -12.34 0.12
CA ILE A 117 -1.81 -13.16 -1.08
C ILE A 117 -0.52 -13.95 -0.88
N PRO A 118 -0.56 -15.30 -0.98
CA PRO A 118 0.64 -16.11 -0.85
C PRO A 118 1.67 -15.78 -1.94
N VAL A 119 2.94 -15.85 -1.57
CA VAL A 119 4.05 -15.67 -2.51
C VAL A 119 4.92 -16.92 -2.48
N GLU A 120 4.95 -17.65 -3.58
CA GLU A 120 5.78 -18.83 -3.76
C GLU A 120 6.85 -18.56 -4.83
N GLN A 121 8.10 -18.73 -4.46
CA GLN A 121 9.25 -18.50 -5.36
C GLN A 121 9.22 -17.12 -6.05
N GLY A 122 8.73 -16.08 -5.34
CA GLY A 122 8.60 -14.71 -5.86
C GLY A 122 7.37 -14.45 -6.75
N VAL A 123 6.50 -15.44 -6.94
CA VAL A 123 5.25 -15.32 -7.70
C VAL A 123 4.07 -15.30 -6.74
N LYS A 124 3.18 -14.32 -6.92
CA LYS A 124 1.95 -14.21 -6.14
C LYS A 124 0.90 -15.20 -6.63
N ASP A 125 0.33 -15.98 -5.70
CA ASP A 125 -0.75 -16.89 -5.99
C ASP A 125 -2.12 -16.26 -5.70
N PHE A 126 -2.81 -15.88 -6.76
CA PHE A 126 -4.17 -15.34 -6.70
C PHE A 126 -5.26 -16.42 -6.80
N SER A 127 -4.94 -17.72 -6.78
CA SER A 127 -5.92 -18.80 -6.99
C SER A 127 -7.05 -18.77 -5.96
N GLY A 128 -6.77 -18.35 -4.72
CA GLY A 128 -7.75 -18.22 -3.65
C GLY A 128 -8.72 -17.04 -3.79
N VAL A 129 -8.42 -16.07 -4.67
CA VAL A 129 -9.23 -14.87 -4.84
C VAL A 129 -10.34 -15.11 -5.86
N THR A 130 -11.58 -14.80 -5.48
CA THR A 130 -12.77 -15.02 -6.32
C THR A 130 -13.57 -13.74 -6.55
N SER A 131 -14.58 -13.82 -7.42
CA SER A 131 -15.46 -12.69 -7.70
C SER A 131 -16.20 -12.24 -6.43
N GLY A 132 -16.28 -10.92 -6.24
CA GLY A 132 -16.91 -10.31 -5.06
C GLY A 132 -15.94 -10.13 -3.87
N ASP A 133 -14.75 -10.75 -3.90
CA ASP A 133 -13.74 -10.47 -2.87
C ASP A 133 -13.27 -9.03 -2.94
N VAL A 134 -12.86 -8.50 -1.79
CA VAL A 134 -12.27 -7.17 -1.67
C VAL A 134 -10.76 -7.30 -1.59
N VAL A 135 -10.06 -6.62 -2.49
CA VAL A 135 -8.58 -6.71 -2.56
C VAL A 135 -7.96 -5.35 -2.35
N ILE A 136 -7.17 -5.24 -1.30
CA ILE A 136 -6.42 -4.03 -0.95
C ILE A 136 -5.09 -4.03 -1.70
N LEU A 137 -4.80 -2.95 -2.41
CA LEU A 137 -3.47 -2.70 -2.97
C LEU A 137 -2.66 -1.89 -1.94
N PRO A 138 -1.43 -2.30 -1.59
CA PRO A 138 -0.66 -1.66 -0.52
C PRO A 138 -0.18 -0.24 -0.87
N ALA A 139 0.41 0.45 0.10
CA ALA A 139 0.94 1.81 -0.08
C ALA A 139 1.95 1.93 -1.23
N PHE A 140 2.65 0.85 -1.53
CA PHE A 140 3.61 0.79 -2.64
C PHE A 140 2.97 0.44 -4.00
N GLY A 141 1.66 0.14 -4.00
CA GLY A 141 0.88 -0.16 -5.18
C GLY A 141 0.95 -1.61 -5.66
N ALA A 142 0.39 -1.82 -6.84
CA ALA A 142 0.39 -3.10 -7.53
C ALA A 142 0.76 -2.93 -9.01
N THR A 143 1.13 -4.02 -9.68
CA THR A 143 1.36 -3.98 -11.13
C THR A 143 0.05 -3.80 -11.90
N VAL A 144 0.16 -3.29 -13.13
CA VAL A 144 -1.01 -3.16 -14.01
C VAL A 144 -1.64 -4.53 -14.30
N GLN A 145 -0.80 -5.56 -14.42
CA GLN A 145 -1.24 -6.94 -14.65
C GLN A 145 -2.04 -7.48 -13.45
N GLU A 146 -1.60 -7.22 -12.22
CA GLU A 146 -2.36 -7.59 -11.01
C GLU A 146 -3.71 -6.88 -10.97
N MET A 147 -3.73 -5.57 -11.20
CA MET A 147 -4.98 -4.79 -11.24
C MET A 147 -5.94 -5.29 -12.32
N GLN A 148 -5.40 -5.66 -13.49
CA GLN A 148 -6.20 -6.23 -14.58
C GLN A 148 -6.79 -7.58 -14.17
N LEU A 149 -5.98 -8.49 -13.64
CA LEU A 149 -6.42 -9.79 -13.15
C LEU A 149 -7.56 -9.68 -12.15
N LEU A 150 -7.41 -8.79 -11.16
CA LEU A 150 -8.41 -8.56 -10.12
C LEU A 150 -9.70 -7.97 -10.70
N ASN A 151 -9.59 -7.02 -11.63
CA ASN A 151 -10.75 -6.44 -12.28
C ASN A 151 -11.50 -7.46 -13.17
N GLU A 152 -10.78 -8.29 -13.93
CA GLU A 152 -11.36 -9.36 -14.76
C GLU A 152 -12.04 -10.43 -13.90
N ARG A 153 -11.54 -10.70 -12.70
CA ARG A 153 -12.17 -11.61 -11.73
C ARG A 153 -13.41 -11.02 -11.05
N GLY A 154 -13.67 -9.74 -11.23
CA GLY A 154 -14.83 -9.09 -10.61
C GLY A 154 -14.63 -8.74 -9.14
N CYS A 155 -13.39 -8.56 -8.70
CA CYS A 155 -13.07 -8.12 -7.34
C CYS A 155 -13.37 -6.64 -7.13
N HIS A 156 -13.64 -6.28 -5.86
CA HIS A 156 -13.59 -4.90 -5.42
C HIS A 156 -12.16 -4.52 -5.10
N ILE A 157 -11.62 -3.51 -5.75
CA ILE A 157 -10.22 -3.08 -5.58
C ILE A 157 -10.18 -1.82 -4.73
N VAL A 158 -9.49 -1.87 -3.60
CA VAL A 158 -9.22 -0.72 -2.74
C VAL A 158 -7.76 -0.32 -2.89
N ASP A 159 -7.52 0.77 -3.61
CA ASP A 159 -6.17 1.23 -3.93
C ASP A 159 -5.66 2.22 -2.88
N THR A 160 -4.84 1.74 -1.96
CA THR A 160 -4.21 2.56 -0.93
C THR A 160 -2.87 3.15 -1.37
N THR A 161 -2.48 2.98 -2.64
CA THR A 161 -1.21 3.48 -3.17
C THR A 161 -0.94 4.92 -2.77
N CYS A 162 0.21 5.16 -2.17
CA CYS A 162 0.65 6.49 -1.77
C CYS A 162 0.73 7.42 -3.00
N PRO A 163 0.16 8.63 -2.94
CA PRO A 163 0.19 9.59 -4.04
C PRO A 163 1.61 9.93 -4.52
N TRP A 164 2.59 9.95 -3.61
CA TRP A 164 3.99 10.17 -3.96
C TRP A 164 4.56 9.04 -4.81
N VAL A 165 4.23 7.79 -4.49
CA VAL A 165 4.58 6.62 -5.32
C VAL A 165 3.95 6.73 -6.69
N SER A 166 2.66 7.06 -6.76
CA SER A 166 1.96 7.26 -8.03
C SER A 166 2.56 8.40 -8.87
N LYS A 167 3.06 9.47 -8.22
CA LYS A 167 3.73 10.58 -8.92
C LYS A 167 5.00 10.10 -9.61
N VAL A 168 5.81 9.27 -8.96
CA VAL A 168 7.02 8.67 -9.59
C VAL A 168 6.62 7.87 -10.82
N TRP A 169 5.63 6.99 -10.70
CA TRP A 169 5.16 6.17 -11.83
C TRP A 169 4.67 7.02 -13.01
N ASN A 170 3.86 8.02 -12.73
CA ASN A 170 3.34 8.91 -13.77
C ASN A 170 4.47 9.71 -14.45
N THR A 171 5.50 10.08 -13.70
CA THR A 171 6.68 10.76 -14.25
C THR A 171 7.46 9.83 -15.20
N VAL A 172 7.74 8.59 -14.78
CA VAL A 172 8.41 7.59 -15.62
C VAL A 172 7.59 7.32 -16.89
N GLU A 173 6.27 7.14 -16.75
CA GLU A 173 5.40 6.88 -17.90
C GLU A 173 5.31 8.07 -18.88
N LYS A 174 5.33 9.29 -18.36
CA LYS A 174 5.42 10.50 -19.20
C LYS A 174 6.72 10.54 -19.98
N HIS A 175 7.85 10.21 -19.35
CA HIS A 175 9.16 10.22 -20.00
C HIS A 175 9.35 9.06 -20.98
N LYS A 176 8.66 7.92 -20.78
CA LYS A 176 8.68 6.79 -21.73
C LYS A 176 8.21 7.19 -23.15
N LYS A 177 7.36 8.23 -23.26
CA LYS A 177 6.89 8.75 -24.56
C LYS A 177 7.94 9.59 -25.29
N HIS A 178 9.03 9.90 -24.63
CA HIS A 178 10.18 10.62 -25.15
C HIS A 178 11.38 9.67 -25.16
N THR A 179 12.46 10.05 -25.78
CA THR A 179 13.72 9.27 -25.88
C THR A 179 14.56 9.32 -24.59
N PHE A 180 13.94 9.56 -23.43
CA PHE A 180 14.64 9.61 -22.15
C PHE A 180 14.80 8.24 -21.53
N THR A 181 15.95 8.01 -20.90
CA THR A 181 16.18 6.87 -20.02
C THR A 181 15.86 7.27 -18.59
N SER A 182 14.97 6.53 -17.94
CA SER A 182 14.68 6.71 -16.50
C SER A 182 15.60 5.83 -15.69
N VAL A 183 16.36 6.44 -14.77
CA VAL A 183 17.23 5.71 -13.83
C VAL A 183 16.56 5.73 -12.46
N ILE A 184 16.34 4.55 -11.87
CA ILE A 184 15.80 4.40 -10.52
C ILE A 184 16.92 3.83 -9.64
N HIS A 185 17.38 4.63 -8.67
CA HIS A 185 18.36 4.20 -7.68
C HIS A 185 17.65 3.79 -6.39
N GLY A 186 17.92 2.59 -5.88
CA GLY A 186 17.30 2.07 -4.65
C GLY A 186 17.61 0.61 -4.41
N LYS A 187 17.12 0.08 -3.28
CA LYS A 187 17.22 -1.36 -3.00
C LYS A 187 16.32 -2.14 -3.94
N VAL A 188 16.84 -3.20 -4.55
CA VAL A 188 16.10 -4.09 -5.47
C VAL A 188 14.86 -4.71 -4.81
N THR A 189 14.90 -4.91 -3.49
CA THR A 189 13.80 -5.52 -2.71
C THR A 189 12.63 -4.58 -2.43
N VAL A 190 12.74 -3.29 -2.76
CA VAL A 190 11.65 -2.34 -2.51
C VAL A 190 10.67 -2.38 -3.68
N SER A 191 9.40 -2.64 -3.38
CA SER A 191 8.35 -2.94 -4.37
C SER A 191 8.24 -1.96 -5.53
N TYR A 192 8.44 -0.66 -5.32
CA TYR A 192 8.37 0.31 -6.41
C TYR A 192 9.56 0.21 -7.38
N THR A 193 10.71 -0.30 -6.93
CA THR A 193 11.87 -0.55 -7.79
C THR A 193 11.59 -1.74 -8.72
N HIS A 194 10.87 -2.77 -8.23
CA HIS A 194 10.48 -3.93 -9.02
C HIS A 194 9.30 -3.68 -9.96
N LEU A 195 8.32 -2.91 -9.52
CA LEU A 195 7.04 -2.78 -10.23
C LEU A 195 7.14 -2.11 -11.59
N ARG A 196 8.26 -1.43 -11.89
CA ARG A 196 8.45 -0.76 -13.18
C ARG A 196 9.85 -0.89 -13.78
N ALA A 197 10.77 -1.55 -13.10
CA ALA A 197 12.14 -1.72 -13.58
C ALA A 197 12.27 -2.76 -14.70
N HIS A 198 11.24 -3.56 -14.97
CA HIS A 198 11.30 -4.62 -15.98
C HIS A 198 11.56 -4.16 -17.41
N GLU A 199 11.51 -2.86 -17.70
CA GLU A 199 11.78 -2.37 -19.05
C GLU A 199 13.01 -1.45 -19.17
N THR A 200 13.59 -0.95 -18.06
CA THR A 200 14.67 0.04 -18.13
C THR A 200 15.59 0.13 -16.90
N SER A 201 15.67 -0.86 -16.01
CA SER A 201 16.63 -0.79 -14.92
C SER A 201 17.97 -1.43 -15.29
N LEU A 202 19.02 -0.62 -15.28
CA LEU A 202 20.37 -1.12 -15.13
C LEU A 202 20.58 -1.51 -13.67
N HIS A 203 20.86 -2.78 -13.41
CA HIS A 203 21.35 -3.23 -12.11
C HIS A 203 22.79 -2.76 -11.98
N LEU A 204 23.04 -1.77 -11.15
CA LEU A 204 24.37 -1.41 -10.65
C LEU A 204 24.59 -2.11 -9.32
#